data_1f068c84e8aea1831ba2919045bf9f0a
#
_entry.id   1f068c84e8aea1831ba2919045bf9f0a
#
_cell.length_a   1.000
_cell.length_b   1.000
_cell.length_c   1.000
_cell.angle_alpha   90.00
_cell.angle_beta   90.00
_cell.angle_gamma   90.00
#
_symmetry.space_group_name_H-M   'P 1'
#
loop_
_entity.id
_entity.type
_entity.pdbx_description
1 polymer ?
#
loop_
_entity_poly.entity_id
_entity_poly.type
_entity_poly.pdbx_seq_one_letter_code
_entity_poly.pdbx_strand_id
1 'polypeptide(L)'
;MDVLFKSSRLYFYVRKEVSEQDKFERLRNHLILKYLMAFIFNITYQTFYETINEDNDCIEVEDLDRELRKLYNFKLFENLLQNIFHYTDIETKKLILRNKFNRSEYYFRGINFKVTRSEIFNSTINILSQSNLMEIRYSMWFITFRYESGQGIGLIYDFFTLFGKEVNQNKYFEAFRTLDYYDISNLNNENENFIKKAYYFLGIIMAKCVAMNYVLGLELIDSFYLYSLKDKVTFEDLKYLDYEFYENINKCNLSDDIDSFGLYFTVNIDNLDNEYELKPNGSNISVTTSNLKEYLQLITEFKLFKNMNKYLKEMKKGFKFILNEYLSFLFTLDELKLFIEGERAINIDEWMSSTNYIGDYHKDHHVIVWFWKFVKSSNEEIRKKILYFVTALEKFPIGGFQSQKFILKGFSIESTPCKELFPSSQTCVNLLILPCYDDEETLIKNFMIAL
;
A
#
# COMPACT_ATOMS: atom_id res chain seq x y z
N MET A 1 -7.48 -11.79 22.25
CA MET A 1 -8.07 -12.46 21.09
C MET A 1 -9.59 -12.33 21.06
N ASP A 2 -10.30 -12.59 22.16
CA ASP A 2 -11.77 -12.42 22.22
C ASP A 2 -12.26 -11.00 21.90
N VAL A 3 -11.55 -9.97 22.32
CA VAL A 3 -11.90 -8.57 22.02
C VAL A 3 -11.77 -8.26 20.52
N LEU A 4 -10.75 -8.80 19.86
CA LEU A 4 -10.55 -8.69 18.41
C LEU A 4 -11.63 -9.44 17.62
N PHE A 5 -12.03 -10.60 18.11
CA PHE A 5 -13.04 -11.43 17.47
C PHE A 5 -14.46 -10.87 17.66
N LYS A 6 -14.76 -10.33 18.85
CA LYS A 6 -16.07 -9.73 19.16
C LYS A 6 -16.30 -8.38 18.50
N SER A 7 -15.26 -7.61 18.23
CA SER A 7 -15.35 -6.30 17.57
C SER A 7 -15.27 -6.37 16.04
N SER A 8 -14.91 -7.51 15.46
CA SER A 8 -14.78 -7.64 14.01
C SER A 8 -16.13 -7.97 13.34
N ARG A 9 -16.44 -7.33 12.20
CA ARG A 9 -17.53 -7.70 11.32
C ARG A 9 -17.50 -9.19 10.94
N LEU A 10 -16.32 -9.80 10.96
CA LEU A 10 -16.09 -11.22 10.74
C LEU A 10 -16.84 -12.11 11.72
N TYR A 11 -16.90 -11.74 13.02
CA TYR A 11 -17.69 -12.45 14.02
C TYR A 11 -19.19 -12.44 13.69
N PHE A 12 -19.70 -11.30 13.23
CA PHE A 12 -21.09 -11.17 12.82
C PHE A 12 -21.39 -11.91 11.51
N TYR A 13 -20.46 -11.94 10.56
CA TYR A 13 -20.60 -12.65 9.30
C TYR A 13 -20.65 -14.17 9.50
N VAL A 14 -19.68 -14.73 10.22
CA VAL A 14 -19.66 -16.16 10.56
C VAL A 14 -20.89 -16.56 11.34
N ARG A 15 -21.42 -15.66 12.20
CA ARG A 15 -22.64 -15.92 12.97
C ARG A 15 -23.94 -15.78 12.17
N LYS A 16 -23.94 -14.98 11.11
CA LYS A 16 -25.13 -14.68 10.30
C LYS A 16 -25.35 -15.68 9.15
N GLU A 17 -24.30 -16.24 8.58
CA GLU A 17 -24.41 -17.21 7.47
C GLU A 17 -24.49 -18.68 7.90
N VAL A 18 -24.16 -18.99 9.14
CA VAL A 18 -24.33 -20.35 9.64
C VAL A 18 -25.79 -20.54 10.06
N SER A 19 -26.55 -21.27 9.24
CA SER A 19 -27.92 -21.66 9.55
C SER A 19 -28.00 -22.36 10.91
N GLU A 20 -29.12 -22.20 11.62
CA GLU A 20 -29.32 -22.75 12.97
C GLU A 20 -29.24 -24.29 13.05
N GLN A 21 -29.10 -24.97 11.94
CA GLN A 21 -29.24 -26.43 11.87
C GLN A 21 -28.03 -27.24 12.27
N ASP A 22 -26.80 -26.65 12.37
CA ASP A 22 -25.64 -27.50 12.72
C ASP A 22 -24.67 -26.78 13.69
N LYS A 23 -24.82 -27.14 14.95
CA LYS A 23 -23.96 -26.67 16.05
C LYS A 23 -22.49 -27.08 15.84
N PHE A 24 -22.26 -28.20 15.18
CA PHE A 24 -20.96 -28.73 14.87
C PHE A 24 -20.25 -27.94 13.75
N GLU A 25 -20.97 -27.52 12.72
CA GLU A 25 -20.40 -26.67 11.68
C GLU A 25 -20.02 -25.28 12.21
N ARG A 26 -20.81 -24.72 13.12
CA ARG A 26 -20.49 -23.46 13.78
C ARG A 26 -19.18 -23.56 14.57
N LEU A 27 -19.01 -24.64 15.33
CA LEU A 27 -17.85 -24.89 16.15
C LEU A 27 -16.62 -25.14 15.25
N ARG A 28 -16.77 -25.94 14.20
CA ARG A 28 -15.73 -26.22 13.19
C ARG A 28 -15.25 -24.93 12.53
N ASN A 29 -16.16 -24.08 12.05
CA ASN A 29 -15.81 -22.81 11.41
C ASN A 29 -15.14 -21.84 12.38
N HIS A 30 -15.57 -21.80 13.64
CA HIS A 30 -14.94 -21.01 14.69
C HIS A 30 -13.52 -21.48 15.02
N LEU A 31 -13.31 -22.80 15.09
CA LEU A 31 -12.00 -23.39 15.34
C LEU A 31 -11.04 -23.21 14.15
N ILE A 32 -11.52 -23.42 12.94
CA ILE A 32 -10.75 -23.14 11.72
C ILE A 32 -10.31 -21.66 11.70
N LEU A 33 -11.19 -20.74 12.04
CA LEU A 33 -10.88 -19.33 12.07
C LEU A 33 -9.87 -18.99 13.17
N LYS A 34 -10.01 -19.55 14.38
CA LYS A 34 -9.02 -19.43 15.47
C LYS A 34 -7.65 -19.98 15.05
N TYR A 35 -7.62 -21.12 14.38
CA TYR A 35 -6.37 -21.74 13.90
C TYR A 35 -5.71 -20.91 12.80
N LEU A 36 -6.49 -20.40 11.86
CA LEU A 36 -6.01 -19.49 10.82
C LEU A 36 -5.42 -18.21 11.41
N MET A 37 -6.10 -17.63 12.39
CA MET A 37 -5.61 -16.45 13.09
C MET A 37 -4.31 -16.77 13.85
N ALA A 38 -4.23 -17.90 14.55
CA ALA A 38 -3.02 -18.35 15.22
C ALA A 38 -1.86 -18.57 14.23
N PHE A 39 -2.11 -19.16 13.08
CA PHE A 39 -1.13 -19.35 12.02
C PHE A 39 -0.64 -18.03 11.43
N ILE A 40 -1.55 -17.12 11.10
CA ILE A 40 -1.24 -15.79 10.57
C ILE A 40 -0.39 -14.99 11.57
N PHE A 41 -0.70 -15.07 12.85
CA PHE A 41 -0.01 -14.34 13.91
C PHE A 41 1.24 -15.05 14.44
N ASN A 42 1.57 -16.23 13.90
CA ASN A 42 2.70 -17.02 14.39
C ASN A 42 2.63 -17.28 15.93
N ILE A 43 1.41 -17.52 16.41
CA ILE A 43 1.19 -17.86 17.82
C ILE A 43 1.70 -19.29 18.03
N THR A 44 2.42 -19.53 19.12
CA THR A 44 2.91 -20.87 19.43
C THR A 44 1.74 -21.83 19.65
N TYR A 45 1.93 -23.10 19.29
CA TYR A 45 0.93 -24.16 19.45
C TYR A 45 0.39 -24.22 20.90
N GLN A 46 1.22 -23.93 21.86
CA GLN A 46 0.88 -23.92 23.27
C GLN A 46 -0.13 -22.82 23.64
N THR A 47 0.05 -21.59 23.13
CA THR A 47 -0.90 -20.48 23.33
C THR A 47 -2.24 -20.75 22.62
N PHE A 48 -2.18 -21.44 21.50
CA PHE A 48 -3.37 -21.87 20.77
C PHE A 48 -4.17 -22.93 21.56
N TYR A 49 -3.47 -23.87 22.15
CA TYR A 49 -4.06 -24.95 22.98
C TYR A 49 -4.73 -24.40 24.25
N GLU A 50 -4.07 -23.48 24.93
CA GLU A 50 -4.61 -22.79 26.09
C GLU A 50 -5.91 -22.02 25.76
N THR A 51 -5.96 -21.38 24.59
CA THR A 51 -7.14 -20.61 24.13
C THR A 51 -8.33 -21.52 23.75
N ILE A 52 -8.08 -22.75 23.26
CA ILE A 52 -9.15 -23.71 22.93
C ILE A 52 -9.72 -24.33 24.20
N ASN A 53 -8.88 -24.65 25.19
CA ASN A 53 -9.31 -25.32 26.42
C ASN A 53 -10.15 -24.39 27.34
N GLU A 54 -10.09 -23.08 27.17
CA GLU A 54 -10.96 -22.15 27.91
C GLU A 54 -12.43 -22.19 27.45
N ASP A 55 -12.70 -22.67 26.22
CA ASP A 55 -14.05 -22.75 25.64
C ASP A 55 -14.65 -24.19 25.75
N ASN A 56 -14.52 -24.92 26.80
CA ASN A 56 -15.15 -26.18 27.27
C ASN A 56 -15.91 -27.08 26.25
N ASP A 57 -15.73 -26.95 24.96
CA ASP A 57 -16.34 -27.76 23.93
C ASP A 57 -15.28 -28.70 23.32
N CYS A 58 -15.26 -29.94 23.82
CA CYS A 58 -14.31 -30.98 23.41
C CYS A 58 -14.47 -31.41 21.96
N ILE A 59 -13.67 -30.85 21.07
CA ILE A 59 -13.30 -31.51 19.81
C ILE A 59 -11.89 -32.07 20.00
N GLU A 60 -11.69 -33.37 19.72
CA GLU A 60 -10.37 -33.97 19.79
C GLU A 60 -9.44 -33.28 18.79
N VAL A 61 -8.29 -32.81 19.27
CA VAL A 61 -7.29 -32.06 18.47
C VAL A 61 -6.81 -32.84 17.26
N GLU A 62 -6.83 -34.18 17.31
CA GLU A 62 -6.46 -35.06 16.21
C GLU A 62 -7.45 -34.99 15.02
N ASP A 63 -8.72 -34.77 15.28
CA ASP A 63 -9.74 -34.60 14.24
C ASP A 63 -9.61 -33.22 13.55
N LEU A 64 -9.28 -32.20 14.32
CA LEU A 64 -9.00 -30.87 13.78
C LEU A 64 -7.77 -30.86 12.89
N ASP A 65 -6.66 -31.49 13.30
CA ASP A 65 -5.43 -31.60 12.51
C ASP A 65 -5.68 -32.41 11.22
N ARG A 66 -6.50 -33.46 11.27
CA ARG A 66 -6.88 -34.24 10.10
C ARG A 66 -7.74 -33.44 9.12
N GLU A 67 -8.71 -32.66 9.58
CA GLU A 67 -9.55 -31.80 8.75
C GLU A 67 -8.76 -30.63 8.17
N LEU A 68 -7.85 -30.05 8.95
CA LEU A 68 -6.94 -29.01 8.49
C LEU A 68 -5.95 -29.53 7.43
N ARG A 69 -5.45 -30.77 7.55
CA ARG A 69 -4.63 -31.39 6.50
C ARG A 69 -5.41 -31.64 5.21
N LYS A 70 -6.72 -31.85 5.26
CA LYS A 70 -7.60 -31.92 4.07
C LYS A 70 -7.81 -30.53 3.43
N LEU A 71 -7.85 -29.47 4.25
CA LEU A 71 -7.84 -28.07 3.81
C LEU A 71 -6.50 -27.65 3.17
N TYR A 72 -5.45 -28.46 3.31
CA TYR A 72 -4.17 -28.35 2.60
C TYR A 72 -4.25 -28.49 1.08
N ASN A 73 -5.44 -28.60 0.52
CA ASN A 73 -5.66 -28.22 -0.86
C ASN A 73 -5.51 -26.69 -0.92
N PHE A 74 -4.28 -26.26 -1.20
CA PHE A 74 -3.78 -24.89 -1.14
C PHE A 74 -4.77 -23.84 -1.71
N LYS A 75 -5.47 -24.22 -2.78
CA LYS A 75 -6.45 -23.37 -3.46
C LYS A 75 -7.74 -23.12 -2.65
N LEU A 76 -8.18 -24.10 -1.88
CA LEU A 76 -9.36 -23.95 -1.01
C LEU A 76 -9.05 -23.03 0.18
N PHE A 77 -7.84 -23.13 0.70
CA PHE A 77 -7.32 -22.28 1.77
C PHE A 77 -7.15 -20.84 1.32
N GLU A 78 -6.57 -20.60 0.13
CA GLU A 78 -6.47 -19.27 -0.47
C GLU A 78 -7.84 -18.63 -0.65
N ASN A 79 -8.80 -19.34 -1.21
CA ASN A 79 -10.17 -18.84 -1.40
C ASN A 79 -10.83 -18.51 -0.06
N LEU A 80 -10.61 -19.34 0.97
CA LEU A 80 -11.16 -19.10 2.31
C LEU A 80 -10.55 -17.84 2.93
N LEU A 81 -9.24 -17.67 2.85
CA LEU A 81 -8.54 -16.46 3.32
C LEU A 81 -9.01 -15.21 2.58
N GLN A 82 -9.09 -15.26 1.25
CA GLN A 82 -9.58 -14.14 0.44
C GLN A 82 -11.00 -13.74 0.86
N ASN A 83 -11.90 -14.71 1.05
CA ASN A 83 -13.25 -14.44 1.51
C ASN A 83 -13.28 -13.83 2.92
N ILE A 84 -12.51 -14.38 3.86
CA ILE A 84 -12.42 -13.86 5.21
C ILE A 84 -11.91 -12.41 5.20
N PHE A 85 -10.82 -12.15 4.47
CA PHE A 85 -10.22 -10.83 4.45
C PHE A 85 -10.98 -9.81 3.62
N HIS A 86 -11.74 -10.24 2.62
CA HIS A 86 -12.63 -9.35 1.88
C HIS A 86 -13.65 -8.65 2.78
N TYR A 87 -14.17 -9.36 3.81
CA TYR A 87 -15.15 -8.81 4.75
C TYR A 87 -14.52 -8.19 6.01
N THR A 88 -13.20 -8.22 6.14
CA THR A 88 -12.50 -7.61 7.27
C THR A 88 -12.31 -6.12 7.02
N ASP A 89 -12.70 -5.29 7.99
CA ASP A 89 -12.50 -3.84 7.88
C ASP A 89 -11.02 -3.45 7.95
N ILE A 90 -10.73 -2.26 7.43
CA ILE A 90 -9.35 -1.78 7.25
C ILE A 90 -8.62 -1.56 8.58
N GLU A 91 -9.33 -1.18 9.64
CA GLU A 91 -8.72 -0.97 10.96
C GLU A 91 -8.31 -2.31 11.58
N THR A 92 -9.11 -3.35 11.40
CA THR A 92 -8.77 -4.72 11.78
C THR A 92 -7.54 -5.22 11.00
N LYS A 93 -7.45 -4.93 9.70
CA LYS A 93 -6.27 -5.26 8.89
C LYS A 93 -5.00 -4.56 9.38
N LYS A 94 -5.08 -3.28 9.71
CA LYS A 94 -3.96 -2.53 10.34
C LYS A 94 -3.53 -3.17 11.66
N LEU A 95 -4.48 -3.58 12.48
CA LEU A 95 -4.19 -4.20 13.76
C LEU A 95 -3.50 -5.57 13.59
N ILE A 96 -3.93 -6.36 12.60
CA ILE A 96 -3.28 -7.62 12.21
C ILE A 96 -1.80 -7.37 11.86
N LEU A 97 -1.54 -6.42 10.98
CA LEU A 97 -0.18 -6.07 10.58
C LEU A 97 0.66 -5.60 11.76
N ARG A 98 0.12 -4.67 12.55
CA ARG A 98 0.81 -4.14 13.73
C ARG A 98 1.19 -5.24 14.71
N ASN A 99 0.27 -6.15 15.02
CA ASN A 99 0.54 -7.25 15.93
C ASN A 99 1.60 -8.21 15.37
N LYS A 100 1.61 -8.46 14.06
CA LYS A 100 2.61 -9.30 13.41
C LYS A 100 4.02 -8.72 13.52
N PHE A 101 4.17 -7.41 13.28
CA PHE A 101 5.48 -6.77 13.22
C PHE A 101 5.98 -6.26 14.58
N ASN A 102 5.10 -5.99 15.53
CA ASN A 102 5.49 -5.60 16.90
C ASN A 102 5.89 -6.79 17.80
N ARG A 103 5.50 -8.02 17.43
CA ARG A 103 5.80 -9.25 18.21
C ARG A 103 7.09 -9.95 17.82
N SER A 104 7.94 -9.33 16.98
CA SER A 104 9.23 -9.95 16.69
C SER A 104 10.07 -9.97 17.95
N GLU A 105 10.24 -11.14 18.57
CA GLU A 105 11.12 -11.40 19.73
C GLU A 105 12.59 -11.15 19.42
N TYR A 106 12.90 -10.79 18.19
CA TYR A 106 14.24 -10.51 17.71
C TYR A 106 14.54 -9.02 17.87
N TYR A 107 15.17 -8.66 18.96
CA TYR A 107 15.82 -7.35 19.13
C TYR A 107 17.05 -7.25 18.20
N PHE A 108 16.82 -7.15 16.91
CA PHE A 108 17.90 -6.75 16.00
C PHE A 108 18.22 -5.28 16.26
N ARG A 109 19.51 -4.96 16.23
CA ARG A 109 19.95 -3.56 16.13
C ARG A 109 19.29 -2.95 14.92
N GLY A 110 18.67 -1.78 15.06
CA GLY A 110 17.98 -1.13 13.95
C GLY A 110 18.95 -0.80 12.81
N ILE A 111 18.44 -0.73 11.60
CA ILE A 111 19.22 -0.29 10.44
C ILE A 111 19.27 1.24 10.45
N ASN A 112 20.49 1.79 10.38
CA ASN A 112 20.70 3.22 10.23
C ASN A 112 20.79 3.61 8.76
N PHE A 113 19.77 4.32 8.27
CA PHE A 113 19.76 4.90 6.93
C PHE A 113 20.36 6.30 7.00
N LYS A 114 21.59 6.47 6.58
CA LYS A 114 22.22 7.77 6.41
C LYS A 114 22.16 8.17 4.95
N VAL A 115 21.10 8.86 4.56
CA VAL A 115 20.75 9.19 3.17
C VAL A 115 20.99 10.65 2.85
N THR A 116 21.13 10.96 1.56
CA THR A 116 21.18 12.33 1.03
C THR A 116 19.85 12.64 0.38
N ARG A 117 19.25 13.83 0.63
CA ARG A 117 17.94 14.20 0.08
C ARG A 117 17.88 14.17 -1.45
N SER A 118 18.94 14.55 -2.13
CA SER A 118 19.04 14.59 -3.59
C SER A 118 19.26 13.23 -4.26
N GLU A 119 19.54 12.17 -3.49
CA GLU A 119 19.89 10.82 -4.00
C GLU A 119 19.28 9.73 -3.13
N ILE A 120 18.06 9.95 -2.66
CA ILE A 120 17.47 9.10 -1.63
C ILE A 120 17.22 7.68 -2.16
N PHE A 121 16.79 7.54 -3.41
CA PHE A 121 16.55 6.25 -4.06
C PHE A 121 17.84 5.42 -4.14
N ASN A 122 18.88 5.96 -4.78
CA ASN A 122 20.14 5.25 -4.95
C ASN A 122 20.83 4.95 -3.61
N SER A 123 20.84 5.92 -2.69
CA SER A 123 21.37 5.73 -1.34
C SER A 123 20.66 4.59 -0.60
N THR A 124 19.34 4.52 -0.71
CA THR A 124 18.52 3.49 -0.07
C THR A 124 18.81 2.11 -0.66
N ILE A 125 18.83 1.97 -1.99
CA ILE A 125 19.14 0.71 -2.66
C ILE A 125 20.54 0.20 -2.25
N ASN A 126 21.52 1.10 -2.16
CA ASN A 126 22.87 0.74 -1.74
C ASN A 126 22.93 0.26 -0.28
N ILE A 127 22.26 0.97 0.64
CA ILE A 127 22.20 0.58 2.06
C ILE A 127 21.53 -0.79 2.21
N LEU A 128 20.37 -0.99 1.60
CA LEU A 128 19.66 -2.26 1.65
C LEU A 128 20.46 -3.41 1.02
N SER A 129 21.20 -3.15 -0.05
CA SER A 129 22.06 -4.15 -0.70
C SER A 129 23.21 -4.64 0.19
N GLN A 130 23.62 -3.84 1.16
CA GLN A 130 24.71 -4.16 2.11
C GLN A 130 24.18 -4.66 3.46
N SER A 131 22.87 -4.52 3.70
CA SER A 131 22.25 -4.90 4.97
C SER A 131 21.90 -6.39 5.01
N ASN A 132 21.87 -6.96 6.20
CA ASN A 132 21.43 -8.34 6.40
C ASN A 132 19.91 -8.44 6.15
N LEU A 133 19.46 -9.45 5.42
CA LEU A 133 18.04 -9.64 5.08
C LEU A 133 17.14 -9.78 6.31
N MET A 134 17.61 -10.45 7.38
CA MET A 134 16.83 -10.59 8.61
C MET A 134 16.68 -9.23 9.33
N GLU A 135 17.73 -8.41 9.32
CA GLU A 135 17.66 -7.05 9.85
C GLU A 135 16.67 -6.21 9.04
N ILE A 136 16.73 -6.27 7.70
CA ILE A 136 15.75 -5.58 6.83
C ILE A 136 14.31 -5.95 7.22
N ARG A 137 14.05 -7.24 7.46
CA ARG A 137 12.71 -7.74 7.76
C ARG A 137 12.22 -7.33 9.16
N TYR A 138 13.04 -7.50 10.19
CA TYR A 138 12.60 -7.43 11.58
C TYR A 138 13.04 -6.18 12.33
N SER A 139 14.04 -5.43 11.84
CA SER A 139 14.54 -4.25 12.54
C SER A 139 13.69 -3.00 12.29
N MET A 140 13.74 -2.10 13.24
CA MET A 140 13.32 -0.72 13.04
C MET A 140 14.32 0.01 12.15
N TRP A 141 13.84 0.93 11.34
CA TRP A 141 14.66 1.77 10.48
C TRP A 141 14.84 3.13 11.15
N PHE A 142 16.11 3.52 11.32
CA PHE A 142 16.47 4.84 11.84
C PHE A 142 16.99 5.68 10.69
N ILE A 143 16.30 6.79 10.41
CA ILE A 143 16.61 7.65 9.29
C ILE A 143 17.37 8.87 9.78
N THR A 144 18.46 9.19 9.11
CA THR A 144 19.20 10.45 9.27
C THR A 144 19.57 10.97 7.89
N PHE A 145 19.39 12.29 7.69
CA PHE A 145 19.86 12.94 6.48
C PHE A 145 21.28 13.43 6.65
N ARG A 146 22.11 13.26 5.61
CA ARG A 146 23.48 13.75 5.64
C ARG A 146 23.46 15.29 5.72
N TYR A 147 24.37 15.82 6.51
CA TYR A 147 24.52 17.26 6.72
C TYR A 147 23.36 17.93 7.48
N GLU A 148 22.48 17.16 8.10
CA GLU A 148 21.39 17.66 8.93
C GLU A 148 21.53 17.13 10.36
N SER A 149 21.15 17.97 11.33
CA SER A 149 21.18 17.62 12.77
C SER A 149 19.85 17.09 13.28
N GLY A 150 18.82 17.02 12.42
CA GLY A 150 17.49 16.56 12.77
C GLY A 150 17.49 15.12 13.31
N GLN A 151 16.66 14.87 14.32
CA GLN A 151 16.43 13.55 14.90
C GLN A 151 14.94 13.37 15.18
N GLY A 152 14.47 12.13 15.10
CA GLY A 152 13.10 11.77 15.49
C GLY A 152 12.25 11.18 14.39
N ILE A 153 10.98 10.90 14.73
CA ILE A 153 10.04 10.16 13.88
C ILE A 153 9.64 10.94 12.62
N GLY A 154 9.74 12.28 12.62
CA GLY A 154 9.45 13.08 11.43
C GLY A 154 10.34 12.73 10.24
N LEU A 155 11.60 12.37 10.49
CA LEU A 155 12.54 11.98 9.42
C LEU A 155 12.13 10.71 8.69
N ILE A 156 11.46 9.78 9.35
CA ILE A 156 10.93 8.57 8.72
C ILE A 156 9.82 8.90 7.72
N TYR A 157 8.90 9.79 8.09
CA TYR A 157 7.83 10.23 7.18
C TYR A 157 8.41 11.00 5.99
N ASP A 158 9.35 11.90 6.26
CA ASP A 158 10.06 12.66 5.25
C ASP A 158 10.81 11.73 4.27
N PHE A 159 11.51 10.72 4.79
CA PHE A 159 12.19 9.70 3.99
C PHE A 159 11.23 8.98 3.03
N PHE A 160 10.10 8.46 3.52
CA PHE A 160 9.17 7.74 2.68
C PHE A 160 8.51 8.66 1.64
N THR A 161 8.16 9.89 2.00
CA THR A 161 7.62 10.89 1.08
C THR A 161 8.62 11.22 -0.03
N LEU A 162 9.88 11.50 0.31
CA LEU A 162 10.92 11.82 -0.67
C LEU A 162 11.30 10.61 -1.54
N PHE A 163 11.35 9.42 -0.95
CA PHE A 163 11.61 8.19 -1.69
C PHE A 163 10.52 7.94 -2.74
N GLY A 164 9.25 8.10 -2.36
CA GLY A 164 8.13 7.96 -3.29
C GLY A 164 8.17 8.99 -4.42
N LYS A 165 8.52 10.25 -4.12
CA LYS A 165 8.72 11.28 -5.15
C LYS A 165 9.80 10.90 -6.16
N GLU A 166 10.93 10.40 -5.67
CA GLU A 166 12.03 9.98 -6.55
C GLU A 166 11.63 8.78 -7.40
N VAL A 167 10.89 7.81 -6.85
CA VAL A 167 10.32 6.69 -7.63
C VAL A 167 9.37 7.18 -8.72
N ASN A 168 8.48 8.13 -8.39
CA ASN A 168 7.52 8.70 -9.36
C ASN A 168 8.21 9.44 -10.52
N GLN A 169 9.44 9.89 -10.36
CA GLN A 169 10.21 10.58 -11.39
C GLN A 169 11.26 9.67 -12.06
N ASN A 170 11.48 8.47 -11.50
CA ASN A 170 12.56 7.60 -11.94
C ASN A 170 12.20 6.86 -13.23
N LYS A 171 13.12 6.89 -14.20
CA LYS A 171 12.97 6.24 -15.51
C LYS A 171 12.72 4.72 -15.44
N TYR A 172 13.19 4.05 -14.40
CA TYR A 172 12.98 2.60 -14.25
C TYR A 172 11.51 2.22 -14.04
N PHE A 173 10.67 3.15 -13.58
CA PHE A 173 9.25 2.94 -13.30
C PHE A 173 8.34 3.69 -14.28
N GLU A 174 8.88 4.27 -15.33
CA GLU A 174 8.13 5.06 -16.32
C GLU A 174 7.00 4.27 -17.00
N ALA A 175 7.26 2.98 -17.28
CA ALA A 175 6.27 2.06 -17.83
C ALA A 175 4.96 1.96 -17.02
N PHE A 176 4.98 2.32 -15.74
CA PHE A 176 3.84 2.20 -14.82
C PHE A 176 3.27 3.55 -14.37
N ARG A 177 3.65 4.65 -15.03
CA ARG A 177 3.08 5.98 -14.77
C ARG A 177 1.92 6.33 -15.67
N THR A 178 1.90 5.78 -16.87
CA THR A 178 0.88 6.02 -17.86
C THR A 178 0.27 4.72 -18.38
N LEU A 179 -0.91 4.80 -18.97
CA LEU A 179 -1.53 3.67 -19.65
C LEU A 179 -0.87 3.37 -21.01
N ASP A 180 -0.07 4.32 -21.52
CA ASP A 180 0.61 4.20 -22.82
C ASP A 180 1.65 3.08 -22.79
N TYR A 181 1.93 2.54 -23.96
CA TYR A 181 2.98 1.54 -24.13
C TYR A 181 4.35 2.14 -23.82
N TYR A 182 5.14 1.39 -23.05
CA TYR A 182 6.53 1.74 -22.76
C TYR A 182 7.49 0.79 -23.47
N ASP A 183 8.40 1.36 -24.27
CA ASP A 183 9.43 0.58 -24.93
C ASP A 183 10.58 0.27 -23.94
N ILE A 184 10.70 -0.98 -23.56
CA ILE A 184 11.75 -1.48 -22.68
C ILE A 184 13.17 -1.27 -23.29
N SER A 185 13.29 -1.04 -24.61
CA SER A 185 14.58 -0.79 -25.24
C SER A 185 15.32 0.41 -24.66
N ASN A 186 14.58 1.37 -24.09
CA ASN A 186 15.15 2.51 -23.37
C ASN A 186 15.98 2.10 -22.13
N LEU A 187 15.77 0.89 -21.61
CA LEU A 187 16.53 0.33 -20.48
C LEU A 187 17.70 -0.59 -20.92
N ASN A 188 17.85 -0.89 -22.19
CA ASN A 188 18.83 -1.87 -22.69
C ASN A 188 20.30 -1.46 -22.44
N ASN A 189 20.55 -0.16 -22.30
CA ASN A 189 21.91 0.37 -22.00
C ASN A 189 22.19 0.47 -20.50
N GLU A 190 21.25 0.10 -19.64
CA GLU A 190 21.39 0.18 -18.19
C GLU A 190 21.84 -1.16 -17.62
N ASN A 191 22.41 -1.11 -16.41
CA ASN A 191 22.77 -2.32 -15.69
C ASN A 191 21.51 -3.09 -15.24
N GLU A 192 21.16 -4.14 -15.97
CA GLU A 192 19.98 -4.98 -15.68
C GLU A 192 19.98 -5.51 -14.24
N ASN A 193 21.13 -5.85 -13.70
CA ASN A 193 21.24 -6.32 -12.32
C ASN A 193 20.88 -5.22 -11.31
N PHE A 194 21.25 -3.98 -11.60
CA PHE A 194 20.86 -2.84 -10.76
C PHE A 194 19.34 -2.63 -10.82
N ILE A 195 18.73 -2.67 -12.00
CA ILE A 195 17.28 -2.50 -12.16
C ILE A 195 16.54 -3.62 -11.40
N LYS A 196 16.96 -4.87 -11.53
CA LYS A 196 16.38 -6.00 -10.76
C LYS A 196 16.47 -5.77 -9.25
N LYS A 197 17.62 -5.29 -8.75
CA LYS A 197 17.76 -4.93 -7.33
C LYS A 197 16.85 -3.78 -6.93
N ALA A 198 16.73 -2.76 -7.77
CA ALA A 198 15.86 -1.61 -7.52
C ALA A 198 14.40 -2.05 -7.37
N TYR A 199 13.90 -2.91 -8.25
CA TYR A 199 12.56 -3.48 -8.15
C TYR A 199 12.40 -4.36 -6.90
N TYR A 200 13.38 -5.21 -6.58
CA TYR A 200 13.35 -6.04 -5.38
C TYR A 200 13.23 -5.21 -4.10
N PHE A 201 14.05 -4.18 -3.96
CA PHE A 201 14.03 -3.31 -2.80
C PHE A 201 12.81 -2.38 -2.77
N LEU A 202 12.30 -1.95 -3.93
CA LEU A 202 11.02 -1.24 -3.97
C LEU A 202 9.90 -2.11 -3.39
N GLY A 203 9.85 -3.39 -3.74
CA GLY A 203 8.91 -4.34 -3.15
C GLY A 203 9.03 -4.44 -1.63
N ILE A 204 10.26 -4.48 -1.10
CA ILE A 204 10.53 -4.46 0.35
C ILE A 204 10.00 -3.16 0.99
N ILE A 205 10.29 -2.01 0.38
CA ILE A 205 9.91 -0.70 0.90
C ILE A 205 8.39 -0.54 0.90
N MET A 206 7.71 -0.93 -0.18
CA MET A 206 6.26 -0.96 -0.26
C MET A 206 5.66 -1.82 0.86
N ALA A 207 6.18 -3.02 1.06
CA ALA A 207 5.70 -3.92 2.10
C ALA A 207 5.98 -3.39 3.51
N LYS A 208 7.10 -2.73 3.74
CA LYS A 208 7.40 -2.03 5.01
C LYS A 208 6.45 -0.86 5.25
N CYS A 209 6.13 -0.07 4.22
CA CYS A 209 5.13 0.99 4.32
C CYS A 209 3.79 0.44 4.80
N VAL A 210 3.31 -0.61 4.14
CA VAL A 210 2.05 -1.28 4.51
C VAL A 210 2.11 -1.80 5.96
N ALA A 211 3.19 -2.51 6.31
CA ALA A 211 3.35 -3.12 7.63
C ALA A 211 3.41 -2.08 8.77
N MET A 212 3.97 -0.92 8.52
CA MET A 212 4.20 0.12 9.52
C MET A 212 3.24 1.31 9.40
N ASN A 213 2.29 1.25 8.48
CA ASN A 213 1.31 2.31 8.18
C ASN A 213 1.98 3.66 7.87
N TYR A 214 3.03 3.63 7.04
CA TYR A 214 3.61 4.82 6.41
C TYR A 214 3.00 5.03 5.03
N VAL A 215 3.26 6.16 4.41
CA VAL A 215 2.81 6.50 3.06
C VAL A 215 4.01 6.77 2.18
N LEU A 216 4.05 6.15 0.99
CA LEU A 216 5.06 6.42 -0.04
C LEU A 216 4.62 7.49 -1.03
N GLY A 217 3.31 7.68 -1.21
CA GLY A 217 2.78 8.61 -2.20
C GLY A 217 3.11 8.21 -3.64
N LEU A 218 3.20 6.90 -3.94
CA LEU A 218 3.41 6.43 -5.31
C LEU A 218 2.25 6.85 -6.22
N GLU A 219 2.55 7.08 -7.50
CA GLU A 219 1.59 7.47 -8.54
C GLU A 219 1.76 6.53 -9.73
N LEU A 220 1.53 5.24 -9.49
CA LEU A 220 1.68 4.18 -10.47
C LEU A 220 0.33 3.59 -10.84
N ILE A 221 0.23 3.00 -12.04
CA ILE A 221 -1.00 2.39 -12.53
C ILE A 221 -1.33 1.09 -11.78
N ASP A 222 -2.59 0.70 -11.83
CA ASP A 222 -3.16 -0.43 -11.09
C ASP A 222 -2.47 -1.76 -11.35
N SER A 223 -2.04 -1.99 -12.58
CA SER A 223 -1.34 -3.23 -12.96
C SER A 223 -0.05 -3.47 -12.14
N PHE A 224 0.64 -2.39 -11.74
CA PHE A 224 1.83 -2.49 -10.90
C PHE A 224 1.52 -3.06 -9.51
N TYR A 225 0.48 -2.56 -8.86
CA TYR A 225 0.05 -3.05 -7.55
C TYR A 225 -0.59 -4.44 -7.63
N LEU A 226 -1.35 -4.69 -8.70
CA LEU A 226 -2.00 -5.97 -8.96
C LEU A 226 -0.98 -7.12 -9.00
N TYR A 227 0.19 -6.87 -9.61
CA TYR A 227 1.26 -7.87 -9.66
C TYR A 227 1.81 -8.23 -8.28
N SER A 228 1.79 -7.31 -7.33
CA SER A 228 2.22 -7.56 -5.94
C SER A 228 1.26 -8.51 -5.21
N LEU A 229 -0.03 -8.42 -5.51
CA LEU A 229 -1.08 -9.19 -4.84
C LEU A 229 -1.32 -10.56 -5.45
N LYS A 230 -1.35 -10.68 -6.79
CA LYS A 230 -1.75 -11.90 -7.49
C LYS A 230 -0.56 -12.70 -7.98
N ASP A 231 -0.63 -14.03 -7.83
CA ASP A 231 0.37 -14.94 -8.42
C ASP A 231 0.17 -15.16 -9.90
N LYS A 232 -1.09 -15.17 -10.32
CA LYS A 232 -1.49 -15.23 -11.73
C LYS A 232 -2.55 -14.21 -12.00
N VAL A 233 -2.32 -13.42 -13.03
CA VAL A 233 -3.35 -12.55 -13.57
C VAL A 233 -4.29 -13.36 -14.46
N THR A 234 -5.53 -12.92 -14.51
CA THR A 234 -6.59 -13.50 -15.34
C THR A 234 -7.09 -12.44 -16.30
N PHE A 235 -7.81 -12.84 -17.32
CA PHE A 235 -8.43 -11.92 -18.28
C PHE A 235 -9.32 -10.88 -17.59
N GLU A 236 -10.00 -11.24 -16.50
CA GLU A 236 -10.83 -10.34 -15.69
C GLU A 236 -10.04 -9.16 -15.09
N ASP A 237 -8.74 -9.30 -14.95
CA ASP A 237 -7.90 -8.24 -14.39
C ASP A 237 -7.66 -7.08 -15.34
N LEU A 238 -7.91 -7.27 -16.65
CA LEU A 238 -7.84 -6.21 -17.65
C LEU A 238 -8.86 -5.08 -17.39
N LYS A 239 -9.98 -5.38 -16.74
CA LYS A 239 -11.00 -4.38 -16.40
C LYS A 239 -10.47 -3.24 -15.51
N TYR A 240 -9.41 -3.49 -14.72
CA TYR A 240 -8.78 -2.47 -13.90
C TYR A 240 -7.84 -1.54 -14.68
N LEU A 241 -7.41 -1.97 -15.86
CA LEU A 241 -6.51 -1.20 -16.71
C LEU A 241 -7.25 -0.49 -17.85
N ASP A 242 -8.05 -1.26 -18.59
CA ASP A 242 -8.71 -0.83 -19.82
C ASP A 242 -10.05 -1.57 -19.94
N TYR A 243 -11.09 -0.96 -19.36
CA TYR A 243 -12.43 -1.56 -19.32
C TYR A 243 -13.02 -1.73 -20.74
N GLU A 244 -12.80 -0.77 -21.64
CA GLU A 244 -13.32 -0.84 -22.99
C GLU A 244 -12.68 -1.97 -23.79
N PHE A 245 -11.38 -2.11 -23.69
CA PHE A 245 -10.65 -3.24 -24.28
C PHE A 245 -11.11 -4.58 -23.72
N TYR A 246 -11.24 -4.67 -22.38
CA TYR A 246 -11.78 -5.86 -21.71
C TYR A 246 -13.14 -6.25 -22.27
N GLU A 247 -14.10 -5.31 -22.36
CA GLU A 247 -15.45 -5.57 -22.87
C GLU A 247 -15.42 -6.01 -24.34
N ASN A 248 -14.59 -5.43 -25.16
CA ASN A 248 -14.49 -5.80 -26.58
C ASN A 248 -13.96 -7.21 -26.76
N ILE A 249 -12.92 -7.60 -26.04
CA ILE A 249 -12.41 -8.99 -26.09
C ILE A 249 -13.36 -9.97 -25.41
N ASN A 250 -14.06 -9.54 -24.36
CA ASN A 250 -15.04 -10.40 -23.67
C ASN A 250 -16.23 -10.77 -24.56
N LYS A 251 -16.65 -9.87 -25.47
CA LYS A 251 -17.66 -10.20 -26.50
C LYS A 251 -17.19 -11.35 -27.38
N CYS A 252 -15.93 -11.36 -27.78
CA CYS A 252 -15.34 -12.45 -28.53
C CYS A 252 -15.28 -13.75 -27.70
N ASN A 253 -14.91 -13.65 -26.42
CA ASN A 253 -14.83 -14.78 -25.49
C ASN A 253 -16.18 -15.45 -25.24
N LEU A 254 -17.27 -14.71 -25.29
CA LEU A 254 -18.65 -15.20 -25.10
C LEU A 254 -19.32 -15.65 -26.40
N SER A 255 -18.67 -15.48 -27.55
CA SER A 255 -19.20 -15.87 -28.86
C SER A 255 -18.92 -17.33 -29.17
N ASP A 256 -19.92 -18.02 -29.77
CA ASP A 256 -19.76 -19.37 -30.29
C ASP A 256 -18.97 -19.38 -31.62
N ASP A 257 -18.88 -18.25 -32.32
CA ASP A 257 -18.19 -18.08 -33.60
C ASP A 257 -17.01 -17.10 -33.47
N ILE A 258 -15.91 -17.57 -32.90
CA ILE A 258 -14.70 -16.79 -32.66
C ILE A 258 -13.98 -16.47 -33.96
N ASP A 259 -14.05 -17.39 -34.93
CA ASP A 259 -13.35 -17.26 -36.21
C ASP A 259 -13.86 -16.05 -37.02
N SER A 260 -15.12 -15.64 -36.82
CA SER A 260 -15.72 -14.47 -37.49
C SER A 260 -15.11 -13.15 -37.08
N PHE A 261 -14.43 -13.06 -35.93
CA PHE A 261 -13.79 -11.84 -35.46
C PHE A 261 -12.43 -11.56 -36.13
N GLY A 262 -11.86 -12.55 -36.84
CA GLY A 262 -10.59 -12.38 -37.56
C GLY A 262 -9.40 -12.03 -36.65
N LEU A 263 -9.39 -12.51 -35.38
CA LEU A 263 -8.32 -12.22 -34.45
C LEU A 263 -7.07 -13.08 -34.74
N TYR A 264 -5.91 -12.47 -34.56
CA TYR A 264 -4.61 -13.13 -34.60
C TYR A 264 -3.89 -12.98 -33.27
N PHE A 265 -2.79 -13.73 -33.07
CA PHE A 265 -1.95 -13.60 -31.85
C PHE A 265 -1.08 -12.34 -31.89
N THR A 266 -1.76 -11.23 -32.14
CA THR A 266 -1.16 -9.88 -32.22
C THR A 266 -1.96 -8.90 -31.37
N VAL A 267 -1.35 -7.76 -31.08
CA VAL A 267 -1.99 -6.65 -30.39
C VAL A 267 -1.50 -5.34 -30.97
N ASN A 268 -2.41 -4.44 -31.29
CA ASN A 268 -2.09 -3.07 -31.63
C ASN A 268 -2.02 -2.24 -30.34
N ILE A 269 -0.93 -1.51 -30.17
CA ILE A 269 -0.72 -0.58 -29.09
C ILE A 269 -0.70 0.79 -29.73
N ASP A 270 -1.60 1.63 -29.29
CA ASP A 270 -1.78 2.99 -29.77
C ASP A 270 -2.34 3.11 -31.20
N ASN A 271 -2.74 4.33 -31.54
CA ASN A 271 -3.16 4.74 -32.87
C ASN A 271 -2.00 4.80 -33.90
N LEU A 272 -0.86 4.22 -33.52
CA LEU A 272 0.27 4.00 -34.41
C LEU A 272 0.16 2.58 -34.95
N ASP A 273 0.26 2.36 -36.25
CA ASP A 273 0.14 1.07 -36.95
C ASP A 273 1.17 -0.01 -36.53
N ASN A 274 1.60 0.01 -35.25
CA ASN A 274 2.56 -0.94 -34.71
C ASN A 274 1.84 -2.16 -34.13
N GLU A 275 1.86 -3.24 -34.90
CA GLU A 275 1.35 -4.54 -34.45
C GLU A 275 2.46 -5.34 -33.76
N TYR A 276 2.17 -5.82 -32.55
CA TYR A 276 3.09 -6.64 -31.78
C TYR A 276 2.61 -8.07 -31.71
N GLU A 277 3.52 -9.03 -31.98
CA GLU A 277 3.23 -10.44 -31.86
C GLU A 277 3.24 -10.89 -30.40
N LEU A 278 2.16 -11.53 -29.95
CA LEU A 278 2.02 -12.08 -28.61
C LEU A 278 2.84 -13.35 -28.40
N LYS A 279 3.17 -14.03 -29.49
CA LYS A 279 4.09 -15.19 -29.55
C LYS A 279 4.78 -15.24 -30.92
N PRO A 280 5.89 -15.98 -31.06
CA PRO A 280 6.59 -16.06 -32.34
C PRO A 280 5.66 -16.46 -33.49
N ASN A 281 5.71 -15.73 -34.59
CA ASN A 281 4.86 -15.89 -35.76
C ASN A 281 3.35 -15.68 -35.49
N GLY A 282 3.01 -14.92 -34.47
CA GLY A 282 1.65 -14.68 -34.00
C GLY A 282 0.75 -14.01 -35.05
N SER A 283 1.31 -13.18 -35.91
CA SER A 283 0.62 -12.53 -37.06
C SER A 283 0.04 -13.49 -38.07
N ASN A 284 0.55 -14.73 -38.13
CA ASN A 284 0.07 -15.78 -39.00
C ASN A 284 -0.77 -16.84 -38.29
N ILE A 285 -1.02 -16.68 -37.00
CA ILE A 285 -1.79 -17.66 -36.20
C ILE A 285 -3.13 -17.02 -35.85
N SER A 286 -4.21 -17.55 -36.46
CA SER A 286 -5.57 -17.11 -36.14
C SER A 286 -6.01 -17.62 -34.77
N VAL A 287 -6.79 -16.79 -34.05
CA VAL A 287 -7.45 -17.18 -32.80
C VAL A 287 -8.68 -18.03 -33.14
N THR A 288 -8.75 -19.19 -32.53
CA THR A 288 -9.85 -20.17 -32.68
C THR A 288 -10.36 -20.57 -31.31
N THR A 289 -11.48 -21.28 -31.25
CA THR A 289 -12.02 -21.82 -29.98
C THR A 289 -10.98 -22.67 -29.22
N SER A 290 -10.13 -23.40 -29.94
CA SER A 290 -9.14 -24.31 -29.34
C SER A 290 -7.97 -23.58 -28.69
N ASN A 291 -7.59 -22.38 -29.16
CA ASN A 291 -6.43 -21.62 -28.68
C ASN A 291 -6.81 -20.28 -28.00
N LEU A 292 -8.11 -19.98 -27.90
CA LEU A 292 -8.60 -18.74 -27.26
C LEU A 292 -8.05 -18.53 -25.85
N LYS A 293 -8.00 -19.57 -25.05
CA LYS A 293 -7.50 -19.45 -23.67
C LYS A 293 -6.04 -19.02 -23.63
N GLU A 294 -5.20 -19.51 -24.54
CA GLU A 294 -3.82 -19.07 -24.68
C GLU A 294 -3.75 -17.61 -25.13
N TYR A 295 -4.57 -17.22 -26.11
CA TYR A 295 -4.65 -15.85 -26.58
C TYR A 295 -5.02 -14.89 -25.43
N LEU A 296 -6.09 -15.18 -24.69
CA LEU A 296 -6.54 -14.37 -23.56
C LEU A 296 -5.45 -14.22 -22.48
N GLN A 297 -4.70 -15.28 -22.19
CA GLN A 297 -3.61 -15.24 -21.24
C GLN A 297 -2.48 -14.33 -21.73
N LEU A 298 -2.03 -14.49 -22.98
CA LEU A 298 -0.92 -13.73 -23.55
C LEU A 298 -1.26 -12.25 -23.71
N ILE A 299 -2.45 -11.92 -24.20
CA ILE A 299 -2.86 -10.52 -24.35
C ILE A 299 -3.03 -9.83 -22.99
N THR A 300 -3.52 -10.55 -22.00
CA THR A 300 -3.62 -10.05 -20.63
C THR A 300 -2.24 -9.72 -20.05
N GLU A 301 -1.30 -10.67 -20.12
CA GLU A 301 0.05 -10.46 -19.62
C GLU A 301 0.75 -9.31 -20.36
N PHE A 302 0.56 -9.23 -21.66
CA PHE A 302 1.15 -8.17 -22.46
C PHE A 302 0.62 -6.78 -22.07
N LYS A 303 -0.71 -6.63 -22.02
CA LYS A 303 -1.36 -5.35 -21.68
C LYS A 303 -1.04 -4.90 -20.25
N LEU A 304 -1.13 -5.83 -19.26
CA LEU A 304 -0.91 -5.49 -17.87
C LEU A 304 0.55 -5.15 -17.56
N PHE A 305 1.49 -5.86 -18.17
CA PHE A 305 2.89 -5.81 -17.70
C PHE A 305 3.89 -5.24 -18.71
N LYS A 306 3.44 -4.91 -19.91
CA LYS A 306 4.25 -4.18 -20.90
C LYS A 306 5.68 -4.73 -21.02
N ASN A 307 5.84 -6.05 -21.05
CA ASN A 307 7.14 -6.75 -21.08
C ASN A 307 8.06 -6.55 -19.86
N MET A 308 7.55 -5.94 -18.77
CA MET A 308 8.33 -5.71 -17.55
C MET A 308 8.32 -6.89 -16.55
N ASN A 309 7.74 -8.03 -16.93
CA ASN A 309 7.57 -9.22 -16.07
C ASN A 309 8.83 -9.63 -15.31
N LYS A 310 10.01 -9.57 -15.92
CA LYS A 310 11.27 -9.96 -15.27
C LYS A 310 11.62 -9.08 -14.07
N TYR A 311 11.28 -7.79 -14.11
CA TYR A 311 11.51 -6.83 -13.02
C TYR A 311 10.41 -6.91 -11.97
N LEU A 312 9.15 -7.03 -12.41
CA LEU A 312 8.02 -7.19 -11.50
C LEU A 312 8.11 -8.46 -10.66
N LYS A 313 8.68 -9.55 -11.20
CA LYS A 313 8.98 -10.76 -10.42
C LYS A 313 9.92 -10.47 -9.26
N GLU A 314 10.93 -9.64 -9.45
CA GLU A 314 11.84 -9.26 -8.37
C GLU A 314 11.14 -8.37 -7.34
N MET A 315 10.34 -7.39 -7.77
CA MET A 315 9.51 -6.58 -6.87
C MET A 315 8.60 -7.44 -6.00
N LYS A 316 7.90 -8.40 -6.60
CA LYS A 316 7.04 -9.34 -5.87
C LYS A 316 7.80 -10.18 -4.85
N LYS A 317 9.01 -10.65 -5.18
CA LYS A 317 9.87 -11.36 -4.22
C LYS A 317 10.19 -10.47 -3.01
N GLY A 318 10.54 -9.21 -3.25
CA GLY A 318 10.80 -8.24 -2.18
C GLY A 318 9.56 -7.97 -1.32
N PHE A 319 8.40 -7.79 -1.95
CA PHE A 319 7.14 -7.57 -1.28
C PHE A 319 6.76 -8.77 -0.39
N LYS A 320 6.78 -9.99 -0.94
CA LYS A 320 6.50 -11.23 -0.21
C LYS A 320 7.54 -11.55 0.86
N PHE A 321 8.77 -11.05 0.73
CA PHE A 321 9.80 -11.23 1.76
C PHE A 321 9.41 -10.58 3.09
N ILE A 322 8.72 -9.45 3.07
CA ILE A 322 8.23 -8.74 4.27
C ILE A 322 6.82 -9.22 4.62
N LEU A 323 5.88 -9.02 3.71
CA LEU A 323 4.51 -9.51 3.82
C LEU A 323 4.48 -10.89 3.16
N ASN A 324 4.49 -11.95 3.97
CA ASN A 324 4.44 -13.31 3.44
C ASN A 324 3.18 -13.51 2.57
N GLU A 325 3.12 -14.63 1.84
CA GLU A 325 2.03 -14.90 0.89
C GLU A 325 0.64 -14.70 1.48
N TYR A 326 0.44 -15.11 2.73
CA TYR A 326 -0.86 -15.01 3.41
C TYR A 326 -1.25 -13.57 3.75
N LEU A 327 -0.28 -12.72 4.08
CA LEU A 327 -0.56 -11.31 4.36
C LEU A 327 -0.86 -10.51 3.08
N SER A 328 -0.40 -10.98 1.92
CA SER A 328 -0.79 -10.35 0.64
C SER A 328 -2.27 -10.52 0.32
N PHE A 329 -2.93 -11.56 0.82
CA PHE A 329 -4.38 -11.77 0.67
C PHE A 329 -5.24 -10.87 1.57
N LEU A 330 -4.63 -10.18 2.55
CA LEU A 330 -5.35 -9.23 3.39
C LEU A 330 -5.99 -8.08 2.61
N PHE A 331 -5.43 -7.72 1.46
CA PHE A 331 -5.78 -6.50 0.76
C PHE A 331 -6.48 -6.76 -0.56
N THR A 332 -7.49 -5.95 -0.85
CA THR A 332 -7.93 -5.69 -2.22
C THR A 332 -6.90 -4.78 -2.92
N LEU A 333 -7.01 -4.64 -4.23
CA LEU A 333 -6.16 -3.73 -5.00
C LEU A 333 -6.29 -2.28 -4.49
N ASP A 334 -7.53 -1.82 -4.31
CA ASP A 334 -7.81 -0.45 -3.86
C ASP A 334 -7.27 -0.18 -2.45
N GLU A 335 -7.42 -1.16 -1.55
CA GLU A 335 -6.85 -1.06 -0.21
C GLU A 335 -5.31 -1.00 -0.24
N LEU A 336 -4.65 -1.87 -1.02
CA LEU A 336 -3.19 -1.84 -1.13
C LEU A 336 -2.71 -0.50 -1.68
N LYS A 337 -3.38 0.01 -2.73
CA LYS A 337 -3.09 1.35 -3.26
C LYS A 337 -3.22 2.41 -2.19
N LEU A 338 -4.33 2.39 -1.46
CA LEU A 338 -4.58 3.36 -0.40
C LEU A 338 -3.52 3.30 0.72
N PHE A 339 -3.03 2.10 1.09
CA PHE A 339 -1.94 1.95 2.05
C PHE A 339 -0.61 2.54 1.54
N ILE A 340 -0.33 2.42 0.25
CA ILE A 340 0.96 2.83 -0.34
C ILE A 340 0.92 4.27 -0.83
N GLU A 341 -0.15 4.67 -1.52
CA GLU A 341 -0.30 6.01 -2.09
C GLU A 341 -0.76 7.03 -1.06
N GLY A 342 -1.52 6.61 -0.04
CA GLY A 342 -2.21 7.49 0.89
C GLY A 342 -3.52 8.05 0.35
N GLU A 343 -4.24 8.76 1.18
CA GLU A 343 -5.50 9.42 0.81
C GLU A 343 -5.23 10.58 -0.15
N ARG A 344 -6.02 10.65 -1.23
CA ARG A 344 -5.81 11.64 -2.30
C ARG A 344 -6.31 13.03 -1.93
N ALA A 345 -7.42 13.12 -1.18
CA ALA A 345 -8.07 14.38 -0.86
C ALA A 345 -7.75 14.84 0.57
N ILE A 346 -7.38 16.12 0.71
CA ILE A 346 -7.24 16.76 2.01
C ILE A 346 -8.60 17.31 2.42
N ASN A 347 -9.25 16.68 3.41
CA ASN A 347 -10.48 17.20 3.99
C ASN A 347 -10.15 18.36 4.95
N ILE A 348 -10.41 19.60 4.48
CA ILE A 348 -10.03 20.81 5.25
C ILE A 348 -10.90 20.96 6.50
N ASP A 349 -12.17 20.59 6.45
CA ASP A 349 -13.06 20.75 7.60
C ASP A 349 -12.70 19.74 8.70
N GLU A 350 -12.29 18.53 8.34
CA GLU A 350 -11.71 17.57 9.27
C GLU A 350 -10.36 18.09 9.84
N TRP A 351 -9.50 18.65 8.99
CA TRP A 351 -8.25 19.27 9.42
C TRP A 351 -8.48 20.35 10.46
N MET A 352 -9.39 21.29 10.18
CA MET A 352 -9.76 22.37 11.10
C MET A 352 -10.30 21.83 12.43
N SER A 353 -11.24 20.87 12.37
CA SER A 353 -11.89 20.31 13.57
C SER A 353 -10.95 19.48 14.44
N SER A 354 -9.91 18.90 13.84
CA SER A 354 -8.89 18.08 14.52
C SER A 354 -7.66 18.90 14.96
N THR A 355 -7.64 20.21 14.72
CA THR A 355 -6.52 21.07 15.07
C THR A 355 -6.60 21.57 16.52
N ASN A 356 -5.51 21.42 17.24
CA ASN A 356 -5.33 21.97 18.58
C ASN A 356 -4.67 23.35 18.50
N TYR A 357 -5.09 24.27 19.36
CA TYR A 357 -4.51 25.61 19.44
C TYR A 357 -3.78 25.78 20.78
N ILE A 358 -2.59 26.35 20.73
CA ILE A 358 -1.67 26.48 21.87
C ILE A 358 -1.25 27.96 22.03
N GLY A 359 -1.02 28.38 23.26
CA GLY A 359 -0.68 29.74 23.60
C GLY A 359 -1.89 30.67 23.53
N ASP A 360 -1.76 31.80 22.87
CA ASP A 360 -2.83 32.79 22.74
C ASP A 360 -3.86 32.43 21.66
N TYR A 361 -3.60 31.34 20.90
CA TYR A 361 -4.47 30.95 19.80
C TYR A 361 -5.67 30.14 20.27
N HIS A 362 -6.81 30.44 19.65
CA HIS A 362 -8.07 29.72 19.70
C HIS A 362 -8.76 29.80 18.34
N LYS A 363 -9.80 29.01 18.12
CA LYS A 363 -10.46 28.88 16.80
C LYS A 363 -10.95 30.20 16.18
N ASP A 364 -11.31 31.20 17.03
CA ASP A 364 -11.85 32.47 16.60
C ASP A 364 -10.79 33.60 16.63
N HIS A 365 -9.53 33.29 16.92
CA HIS A 365 -8.45 34.27 16.88
C HIS A 365 -8.22 34.75 15.43
N HIS A 366 -8.09 36.07 15.20
CA HIS A 366 -8.03 36.64 13.85
C HIS A 366 -6.95 36.01 12.96
N VAL A 367 -5.74 35.75 13.47
CA VAL A 367 -4.66 35.05 12.73
C VAL A 367 -5.08 33.62 12.31
N ILE A 368 -5.76 32.92 13.19
CA ILE A 368 -6.25 31.56 12.91
C ILE A 368 -7.37 31.60 11.84
N VAL A 369 -8.26 32.57 11.92
CA VAL A 369 -9.31 32.78 10.90
C VAL A 369 -8.67 33.09 9.54
N TRP A 370 -7.66 33.96 9.48
CA TRP A 370 -6.92 34.27 8.24
C TRP A 370 -6.17 33.05 7.71
N PHE A 371 -5.50 32.28 8.58
CA PHE A 371 -4.79 31.05 8.18
C PHE A 371 -5.74 30.06 7.52
N TRP A 372 -6.89 29.76 8.15
CA TRP A 372 -7.85 28.82 7.57
C TRP A 372 -8.54 29.36 6.32
N LYS A 373 -8.75 30.66 6.22
CA LYS A 373 -9.23 31.29 4.99
C LYS A 373 -8.20 31.12 3.88
N PHE A 374 -6.93 31.32 4.15
CA PHE A 374 -5.84 31.07 3.21
C PHE A 374 -5.79 29.60 2.78
N VAL A 375 -5.83 28.65 3.70
CA VAL A 375 -5.85 27.19 3.38
C VAL A 375 -7.06 26.83 2.51
N LYS A 376 -8.25 27.35 2.82
CA LYS A 376 -9.49 27.08 2.04
C LYS A 376 -9.43 27.67 0.63
N SER A 377 -8.86 28.85 0.45
CA SER A 377 -8.74 29.52 -0.84
C SER A 377 -7.58 28.99 -1.70
N SER A 378 -6.63 28.28 -1.09
CA SER A 378 -5.46 27.74 -1.79
C SER A 378 -5.84 26.54 -2.68
N ASN A 379 -5.07 26.34 -3.73
CA ASN A 379 -5.17 25.13 -4.56
C ASN A 379 -4.60 23.90 -3.82
N GLU A 380 -4.81 22.73 -4.40
CA GLU A 380 -4.40 21.45 -3.78
C GLU A 380 -2.87 21.36 -3.59
N GLU A 381 -2.09 21.91 -4.50
CA GLU A 381 -0.62 21.91 -4.44
C GLU A 381 -0.11 22.70 -3.22
N ILE A 382 -0.65 23.88 -2.99
CA ILE A 382 -0.31 24.68 -1.81
C ILE A 382 -0.74 23.97 -0.52
N ARG A 383 -1.92 23.36 -0.48
CA ARG A 383 -2.38 22.58 0.67
C ARG A 383 -1.44 21.42 0.99
N LYS A 384 -0.98 20.70 -0.02
CA LYS A 384 0.03 19.63 0.13
C LYS A 384 1.35 20.17 0.68
N LYS A 385 1.80 21.32 0.19
CA LYS A 385 3.01 21.99 0.73
C LYS A 385 2.86 22.38 2.20
N ILE A 386 1.70 22.93 2.59
CA ILE A 386 1.41 23.28 3.99
C ILE A 386 1.41 22.02 4.85
N LEU A 387 0.74 20.96 4.41
CA LEU A 387 0.72 19.68 5.12
C LEU A 387 2.13 19.11 5.29
N TYR A 388 2.91 19.10 4.20
CA TYR A 388 4.28 18.61 4.22
C TYR A 388 5.17 19.45 5.16
N PHE A 389 5.06 20.75 5.11
CA PHE A 389 5.81 21.67 5.97
C PHE A 389 5.63 21.35 7.46
N VAL A 390 4.41 21.02 7.88
CA VAL A 390 4.10 20.76 9.29
C VAL A 390 4.28 19.30 9.70
N THR A 391 4.09 18.35 8.77
CA THR A 391 3.97 16.92 9.11
C THR A 391 5.00 16.02 8.43
N ALA A 392 5.73 16.55 7.45
CA ALA A 392 6.57 15.80 6.51
C ALA A 392 5.77 14.78 5.65
N LEU A 393 4.46 14.98 5.50
CA LEU A 393 3.57 14.19 4.65
C LEU A 393 2.92 15.06 3.59
N GLU A 394 2.87 14.60 2.34
CA GLU A 394 2.06 15.22 1.28
C GLU A 394 0.68 14.59 1.13
N LYS A 395 0.55 13.36 1.59
CA LYS A 395 -0.70 12.58 1.58
C LYS A 395 -0.92 11.96 2.96
N PHE A 396 -2.16 11.83 3.35
CA PHE A 396 -2.49 11.22 4.63
C PHE A 396 -2.41 9.70 4.56
N PRO A 397 -1.97 9.03 5.66
CA PRO A 397 -2.25 7.62 5.83
C PRO A 397 -3.76 7.39 5.95
N ILE A 398 -4.20 6.17 5.72
CA ILE A 398 -5.61 5.78 5.83
C ILE A 398 -6.19 6.24 7.16
N GLY A 399 -7.36 6.89 7.10
CA GLY A 399 -8.05 7.48 8.23
C GLY A 399 -7.68 8.95 8.46
N GLY A 400 -6.94 9.57 7.54
CA GLY A 400 -6.69 11.02 7.56
C GLY A 400 -6.21 11.54 8.91
N PHE A 401 -6.86 12.57 9.41
CA PHE A 401 -6.60 13.11 10.76
C PHE A 401 -7.07 12.20 11.90
N GLN A 402 -7.91 11.20 11.63
CA GLN A 402 -8.29 10.15 12.58
C GLN A 402 -7.29 8.99 12.59
N SER A 403 -6.26 9.00 11.74
CA SER A 403 -5.22 7.98 11.77
C SER A 403 -4.42 8.05 13.08
N GLN A 404 -3.85 6.91 13.49
CA GLN A 404 -3.09 6.82 14.76
C GLN A 404 -1.96 7.85 14.87
N LYS A 405 -1.36 8.27 13.75
CA LYS A 405 -0.33 9.33 13.75
C LYS A 405 -0.87 10.63 14.33
N PHE A 406 -2.09 11.02 13.94
CA PHE A 406 -2.71 12.27 14.37
C PHE A 406 -3.48 12.12 15.68
N ILE A 407 -4.05 10.94 15.96
CA ILE A 407 -4.70 10.67 17.26
C ILE A 407 -3.73 10.83 18.43
N LEU A 408 -2.48 10.35 18.26
CA LEU A 408 -1.48 10.40 19.34
C LEU A 408 -0.87 11.78 19.55
N LYS A 409 -0.70 12.59 18.49
CA LYS A 409 0.03 13.86 18.54
C LYS A 409 -0.78 15.06 18.07
N GLY A 410 -1.91 14.84 17.39
CA GLY A 410 -2.74 15.89 16.81
C GLY A 410 -2.03 16.67 15.70
N PHE A 411 -2.72 17.65 15.14
CA PHE A 411 -2.15 18.76 14.43
C PHE A 411 -2.30 19.97 15.36
N SER A 412 -1.26 20.73 15.56
CA SER A 412 -1.28 21.83 16.52
C SER A 412 -0.77 23.13 15.90
N ILE A 413 -1.35 24.25 16.29
CA ILE A 413 -0.88 25.58 15.93
C ILE A 413 -0.58 26.35 17.23
N GLU A 414 0.68 26.78 17.38
CA GLU A 414 1.16 27.53 18.53
C GLU A 414 1.46 28.96 18.16
N SER A 415 1.04 29.88 19.02
CA SER A 415 1.35 31.31 18.87
C SER A 415 2.81 31.63 19.25
N THR A 416 3.43 32.55 18.50
CA THR A 416 4.66 33.18 18.93
C THR A 416 4.47 34.73 18.87
N PRO A 417 4.88 35.44 19.92
CA PRO A 417 4.65 36.89 20.00
C PRO A 417 5.49 37.70 19.04
N CYS A 418 6.55 37.12 18.47
CA CYS A 418 7.45 37.83 17.57
C CYS A 418 6.86 37.91 16.15
N LYS A 419 6.29 39.08 15.79
CA LYS A 419 5.57 39.33 14.53
C LYS A 419 6.45 39.35 13.27
N GLU A 420 7.76 39.55 13.45
CA GLU A 420 8.73 39.62 12.35
C GLU A 420 9.24 38.25 11.88
N LEU A 421 8.92 37.20 12.61
CA LEU A 421 9.37 35.85 12.27
C LEU A 421 8.54 35.23 11.12
N PHE A 422 9.17 34.31 10.41
CA PHE A 422 8.45 33.42 9.49
C PHE A 422 7.79 32.28 10.25
N PRO A 423 6.72 31.68 9.70
CA PRO A 423 6.20 30.45 10.22
C PRO A 423 7.29 29.38 10.28
N SER A 424 7.27 28.56 11.31
CA SER A 424 8.17 27.40 11.45
C SER A 424 7.40 26.17 11.91
N SER A 425 8.01 25.00 11.81
CA SER A 425 7.33 23.77 12.15
C SER A 425 8.21 22.79 12.92
N GLN A 426 7.56 21.91 13.69
CA GLN A 426 8.18 20.74 14.32
C GLN A 426 7.45 19.48 13.84
N THR A 427 7.96 18.87 12.77
CA THR A 427 7.31 17.73 12.08
C THR A 427 7.18 16.47 12.94
N CYS A 428 8.04 16.31 13.94
CA CYS A 428 7.98 15.18 14.87
C CYS A 428 6.73 15.17 15.78
N VAL A 429 6.11 16.35 15.97
CA VAL A 429 4.90 16.55 16.79
C VAL A 429 3.75 17.19 16.03
N ASN A 430 3.85 17.34 14.70
CA ASN A 430 2.88 17.98 13.82
C ASN A 430 2.50 19.40 14.29
N LEU A 431 3.49 20.20 14.71
CA LEU A 431 3.30 21.53 15.27
C LEU A 431 3.67 22.61 14.26
N LEU A 432 2.75 23.51 13.98
CA LEU A 432 2.98 24.76 13.29
C LEU A 432 3.16 25.88 14.33
N ILE A 433 4.29 26.54 14.31
CA ILE A 433 4.54 27.75 15.09
C ILE A 433 4.24 28.94 14.18
N LEU A 434 3.18 29.68 14.48
CA LEU A 434 2.67 30.77 13.66
C LEU A 434 2.78 32.08 14.41
N PRO A 435 3.48 33.10 13.85
CA PRO A 435 3.58 34.43 14.47
C PRO A 435 2.22 35.15 14.55
N CYS A 436 2.06 35.98 15.58
CA CYS A 436 0.90 36.84 15.77
C CYS A 436 0.97 38.05 14.84
N TYR A 437 0.72 37.84 13.54
CA TYR A 437 0.72 38.89 12.53
C TYR A 437 -0.39 39.92 12.76
N ASP A 438 -0.14 41.16 12.35
CA ASP A 438 -1.09 42.26 12.48
C ASP A 438 -2.12 42.33 11.34
N ASP A 439 -1.81 41.70 10.19
CA ASP A 439 -2.68 41.69 9.01
C ASP A 439 -2.57 40.38 8.21
N GLU A 440 -3.62 40.10 7.43
CA GLU A 440 -3.76 38.90 6.62
C GLU A 440 -2.73 38.83 5.48
N GLU A 441 -2.37 39.98 4.89
CA GLU A 441 -1.43 40.02 3.75
C GLU A 441 -0.03 39.59 4.18
N THR A 442 0.43 40.10 5.33
CA THR A 442 1.71 39.70 5.94
C THR A 442 1.75 38.24 6.28
N LEU A 443 0.66 37.68 6.83
CA LEU A 443 0.56 36.26 7.09
C LEU A 443 0.77 35.44 5.81
N ILE A 444 -0.01 35.71 4.75
CA ILE A 444 0.04 34.96 3.49
C ILE A 444 1.43 35.06 2.86
N LYS A 445 1.98 36.30 2.78
CA LYS A 445 3.30 36.53 2.21
C LYS A 445 4.39 35.75 2.93
N ASN A 446 4.44 35.81 4.25
CA ASN A 446 5.47 35.15 5.05
C ASN A 446 5.29 33.61 5.02
N PHE A 447 4.04 33.15 4.98
CA PHE A 447 3.76 31.72 4.86
C PHE A 447 4.22 31.16 3.49
N MET A 448 3.94 31.90 2.40
CA MET A 448 4.38 31.50 1.05
C MET A 448 5.90 31.51 0.89
N ILE A 449 6.62 32.33 1.65
CA ILE A 449 8.10 32.32 1.67
C ILE A 449 8.63 31.11 2.45
N ALA A 450 7.92 30.69 3.50
CA ALA A 450 8.32 29.57 4.35
C ALA A 450 8.07 28.20 3.69
N LEU A 451 7.09 28.10 2.77
CA LEU A 451 6.77 26.91 1.97
C LEU A 451 7.76 26.69 0.83
#